data_b190dea76413304d9584a0edb81693ed
#
_entry.id   b190dea76413304d9584a0edb81693ed
#
_cell.length_a   1.000
_cell.length_b   1.000
_cell.length_c   1.000
_cell.angle_alpha   90.00
_cell.angle_beta   90.00
_cell.angle_gamma   90.00
#
_symmetry.space_group_name_H-M   'P 1'
#
loop_
_entity.id
_entity.type
_entity.pdbx_description
1 polymer ?
#
loop_
_entity_poly.entity_id
_entity_poly.type
_entity_poly.pdbx_seq_one_letter_code
_entity_poly.pdbx_strand_id
1 'polypeptide(L)'
;MTELDSLWEAIQNSFRQYTGQVTFDNFIAPAKPISLSQTRLEIELPTPMHRDFWNKNLTEKLKEYVQRELGRAVEPIYVLTGEQKSPKPQPSAVPTSNIPLNPYYNFETFVVGDGNKIAHAAALNAAERPGYMNPLFIYGGVGLGKTHLMEAIGNYMLKINKNARVKYVTSEEFTNDFINSIQKRTTEQFREEYRNLDLLLIDDIQF
;
A
#
# COMPACT_ATOMS: atom_id res chain seq x y z
N MET A 1 0.45 11.11 32.83
CA MET A 1 0.03 10.01 31.94
C MET A 1 -0.90 10.60 30.90
N THR A 2 -0.58 10.43 29.65
CA THR A 2 -1.46 10.90 28.56
C THR A 2 -2.62 9.92 28.34
N GLU A 3 -3.70 10.35 27.66
CA GLU A 3 -4.81 9.46 27.28
C GLU A 3 -4.30 8.24 26.50
N LEU A 4 -3.27 8.43 25.65
CA LEU A 4 -2.60 7.38 24.91
C LEU A 4 -1.90 6.37 25.82
N ASP A 5 -1.17 6.84 26.83
CA ASP A 5 -0.43 5.95 27.76
C ASP A 5 -1.39 5.04 28.54
N SER A 6 -2.47 5.64 29.07
CA SER A 6 -3.49 4.90 29.83
C SER A 6 -4.23 3.87 28.97
N LEU A 7 -4.59 4.25 27.75
CA LEU A 7 -5.22 3.34 26.78
C LEU A 7 -4.27 2.21 26.42
N TRP A 8 -3.00 2.50 26.18
CA TRP A 8 -2.01 1.49 25.79
C TRP A 8 -1.76 0.46 26.88
N GLU A 9 -1.62 0.92 28.11
CA GLU A 9 -1.48 0.01 29.26
C GLU A 9 -2.69 -0.93 29.39
N ALA A 10 -3.89 -0.39 29.22
CA ALA A 10 -5.13 -1.17 29.25
C ALA A 10 -5.19 -2.21 28.12
N ILE A 11 -4.79 -1.82 26.88
CA ILE A 11 -4.67 -2.74 25.72
C ILE A 11 -3.68 -3.87 26.04
N GLN A 12 -2.49 -3.53 26.52
CA GLN A 12 -1.46 -4.54 26.84
C GLN A 12 -1.94 -5.52 27.90
N ASN A 13 -2.58 -5.05 28.96
CA ASN A 13 -3.13 -5.89 30.02
C ASN A 13 -4.23 -6.83 29.48
N SER A 14 -5.11 -6.33 28.63
CA SER A 14 -6.16 -7.14 27.99
C SER A 14 -5.55 -8.21 27.08
N PHE A 15 -4.57 -7.85 26.26
CA PHE A 15 -3.95 -8.77 25.31
C PHE A 15 -3.06 -9.82 25.99
N ARG A 16 -2.43 -9.48 27.12
CA ARG A 16 -1.67 -10.45 27.91
C ARG A 16 -2.55 -11.62 28.39
N GLN A 17 -3.78 -11.31 28.81
CA GLN A 17 -4.74 -12.32 29.23
C GLN A 17 -5.25 -13.16 28.05
N TYR A 18 -5.34 -12.55 26.87
CA TYR A 18 -5.92 -13.17 25.70
C TYR A 18 -4.96 -14.07 24.89
N THR A 19 -3.67 -13.68 24.75
CA THR A 19 -2.74 -14.34 23.80
C THR A 19 -1.80 -15.35 24.45
N GLY A 20 -1.69 -15.40 25.74
CA GLY A 20 -0.68 -16.18 26.46
C GLY A 20 0.70 -15.49 26.45
N GLN A 21 1.54 -15.86 27.44
CA GLN A 21 2.79 -15.16 27.76
C GLN A 21 3.77 -15.11 26.58
N VAL A 22 4.00 -16.25 25.91
CA VAL A 22 4.99 -16.34 24.81
C VAL A 22 4.61 -15.47 23.63
N THR A 23 3.35 -15.47 23.25
CA THR A 23 2.84 -14.63 22.13
C THR A 23 2.86 -13.15 22.52
N PHE A 24 2.52 -12.84 23.75
CA PHE A 24 2.59 -11.48 24.26
C PHE A 24 4.00 -10.92 24.19
N ASP A 25 4.98 -11.64 24.74
CA ASP A 25 6.38 -11.20 24.83
C ASP A 25 7.02 -11.02 23.43
N ASN A 26 6.66 -11.90 22.48
CA ASN A 26 7.25 -11.86 21.14
C ASN A 26 6.57 -10.87 20.18
N PHE A 27 5.27 -10.63 20.29
CA PHE A 27 4.53 -9.86 19.26
C PHE A 27 3.83 -8.62 19.79
N ILE A 28 3.51 -8.55 21.09
CA ILE A 28 2.74 -7.44 21.66
C ILE A 28 3.63 -6.51 22.48
N ALA A 29 4.44 -7.05 23.37
CA ALA A 29 5.34 -6.25 24.20
C ALA A 29 6.31 -5.35 23.42
N PRO A 30 6.83 -5.76 22.24
CA PRO A 30 7.70 -4.89 21.43
C PRO A 30 6.98 -3.76 20.71
N ALA A 31 5.66 -3.78 20.62
CA ALA A 31 4.85 -2.75 19.99
C ALA A 31 4.79 -1.48 20.84
N LYS A 32 4.82 -0.30 20.20
CA LYS A 32 4.80 1.00 20.88
C LYS A 32 3.68 1.89 20.33
N PRO A 33 2.88 2.55 21.17
CA PRO A 33 1.93 3.53 20.69
C PRO A 33 2.67 4.80 20.26
N ILE A 34 2.33 5.34 19.08
CA ILE A 34 2.94 6.58 18.57
C ILE A 34 2.00 7.76 18.79
N SER A 35 0.75 7.63 18.38
CA SER A 35 -0.23 8.71 18.45
C SER A 35 -1.65 8.18 18.52
N LEU A 36 -2.53 8.97 19.17
CA LEU A 36 -3.97 8.75 19.22
C LEU A 36 -4.67 10.01 18.72
N SER A 37 -5.50 9.86 17.70
CA SER A 37 -6.35 10.93 17.21
C SER A 37 -7.83 10.55 17.37
N GLN A 38 -8.74 11.41 16.90
CA GLN A 38 -10.18 11.14 16.95
C GLN A 38 -10.59 9.86 16.23
N THR A 39 -9.87 9.47 15.18
CA THR A 39 -10.22 8.35 14.30
C THR A 39 -9.09 7.34 14.09
N ARG A 40 -7.89 7.56 14.64
CA ARG A 40 -6.71 6.74 14.36
C ARG A 40 -5.86 6.49 15.60
N LEU A 41 -5.37 5.27 15.73
CA LEU A 41 -4.36 4.86 16.71
C LEU A 41 -3.14 4.35 15.95
N GLU A 42 -2.02 5.09 16.02
CA GLU A 42 -0.77 4.69 15.37
C GLU A 42 0.08 3.86 16.33
N ILE A 43 0.51 2.69 15.87
CA ILE A 43 1.31 1.73 16.63
C ILE A 43 2.57 1.41 15.84
N GLU A 44 3.73 1.61 16.46
CA GLU A 44 5.03 1.20 15.90
C GLU A 44 5.28 -0.27 16.16
N LEU A 45 5.68 -1.00 15.13
CA LEU A 45 6.00 -2.42 15.17
C LEU A 45 7.43 -2.65 14.67
N PRO A 46 8.20 -3.58 15.29
CA PRO A 46 9.62 -3.76 14.96
C PRO A 46 9.90 -4.28 13.56
N THR A 47 9.05 -5.19 13.05
CA THR A 47 9.31 -5.89 11.78
C THR A 47 8.00 -6.14 10.99
N PRO A 48 8.11 -6.41 9.66
CA PRO A 48 6.95 -6.81 8.84
C PRO A 48 6.20 -8.02 9.40
N MET A 49 6.91 -8.97 10.01
CA MET A 49 6.27 -10.15 10.63
C MET A 49 5.35 -9.77 11.80
N HIS A 50 5.73 -8.77 12.61
CA HIS A 50 4.86 -8.23 13.66
C HIS A 50 3.62 -7.60 13.05
N ARG A 51 3.77 -6.80 11.98
CA ARG A 51 2.66 -6.16 11.29
C ARG A 51 1.67 -7.18 10.73
N ASP A 52 2.16 -8.25 10.10
CA ASP A 52 1.31 -9.33 9.57
C ASP A 52 0.57 -10.07 10.70
N PHE A 53 1.25 -10.33 11.81
CA PHE A 53 0.64 -10.95 12.97
C PHE A 53 -0.49 -10.08 13.56
N TRP A 54 -0.24 -8.77 13.75
CA TRP A 54 -1.24 -7.82 14.24
C TRP A 54 -2.43 -7.71 13.31
N ASN A 55 -2.18 -7.59 12.00
CA ASN A 55 -3.25 -7.52 11.00
C ASN A 55 -4.15 -8.75 11.02
N LYS A 56 -3.58 -9.94 11.09
CA LYS A 56 -4.34 -11.20 11.02
C LYS A 56 -5.05 -11.57 12.32
N ASN A 57 -4.44 -11.28 13.47
CA ASN A 57 -4.87 -11.88 14.74
C ASN A 57 -5.39 -10.87 15.77
N LEU A 58 -4.98 -9.61 15.70
CA LEU A 58 -5.23 -8.64 16.77
C LEU A 58 -6.07 -7.43 16.35
N THR A 59 -6.11 -7.07 15.07
CA THR A 59 -6.75 -5.84 14.59
C THR A 59 -8.22 -5.73 14.98
N GLU A 60 -9.02 -6.77 14.76
CA GLU A 60 -10.46 -6.74 15.08
C GLU A 60 -10.69 -6.61 16.58
N LYS A 61 -9.93 -7.34 17.38
CA LYS A 61 -10.02 -7.25 18.84
C LYS A 61 -9.54 -5.92 19.39
N LEU A 62 -8.51 -5.35 18.77
CA LEU A 62 -8.03 -4.02 19.10
C LEU A 62 -9.11 -2.97 18.85
N LYS A 63 -9.79 -3.04 17.70
CA LYS A 63 -10.90 -2.13 17.35
C LYS A 63 -12.06 -2.24 18.36
N GLU A 64 -12.49 -3.46 18.65
CA GLU A 64 -13.55 -3.71 19.65
C GLU A 64 -13.18 -3.15 21.04
N TYR A 65 -11.92 -3.41 21.47
CA TYR A 65 -11.43 -2.95 22.75
C TYR A 65 -11.39 -1.43 22.83
N VAL A 66 -10.78 -0.78 21.83
CA VAL A 66 -10.65 0.68 21.78
C VAL A 66 -12.02 1.37 21.68
N GLN A 67 -12.94 0.82 20.90
CA GLN A 67 -14.30 1.33 20.80
C GLN A 67 -15.04 1.26 22.15
N ARG A 68 -14.82 0.19 22.91
CA ARG A 68 -15.42 0.05 24.25
C ARG A 68 -14.83 1.03 25.27
N GLU A 69 -13.52 1.26 25.24
CA GLU A 69 -12.83 2.14 26.19
C GLU A 69 -13.03 3.63 25.87
N LEU A 70 -13.03 4.01 24.58
CA LEU A 70 -13.12 5.41 24.16
C LEU A 70 -14.55 5.83 23.74
N GLY A 71 -15.50 4.87 23.62
CA GLY A 71 -16.85 5.15 23.13
C GLY A 71 -16.91 5.57 21.66
N ARG A 72 -15.81 5.45 20.91
CA ARG A 72 -15.69 5.84 19.51
C ARG A 72 -14.89 4.82 18.71
N ALA A 73 -15.19 4.70 17.41
CA ALA A 73 -14.44 3.83 16.50
C ALA A 73 -13.11 4.51 16.14
N VAL A 74 -12.01 3.76 16.34
CA VAL A 74 -10.64 4.21 16.03
C VAL A 74 -9.98 3.16 15.16
N GLU A 75 -9.41 3.60 14.03
CA GLU A 75 -8.72 2.70 13.10
C GLU A 75 -7.24 2.56 13.49
N PRO A 76 -6.73 1.35 13.76
CA PRO A 76 -5.33 1.13 14.04
C PRO A 76 -4.49 1.22 12.76
N ILE A 77 -3.36 1.93 12.85
CA ILE A 77 -2.35 2.05 11.79
C ILE A 77 -1.03 1.51 12.33
N TYR A 78 -0.43 0.59 11.60
CA TYR A 78 0.83 -0.04 11.97
C TYR A 78 1.98 0.52 11.15
N VAL A 79 2.96 1.12 11.82
CA VAL A 79 4.18 1.72 11.25
C VAL A 79 5.38 0.86 11.63
N LEU A 80 6.31 0.60 10.73
CA LEU A 80 7.53 -0.14 11.06
C LEU A 80 8.61 0.78 11.62
N THR A 81 9.40 0.26 12.56
CA THR A 81 10.55 0.98 13.12
C THR A 81 11.51 1.36 12.00
N GLY A 82 11.76 2.67 11.83
CA GLY A 82 12.62 3.22 10.77
C GLY A 82 11.89 3.71 9.51
N GLU A 83 10.59 3.51 9.38
CA GLU A 83 9.79 4.18 8.35
C GLU A 83 9.65 5.67 8.71
N GLN A 84 10.28 6.56 7.91
CA GLN A 84 10.18 8.01 8.14
C GLN A 84 8.74 8.50 7.93
N LYS A 85 8.29 9.39 8.82
CA LYS A 85 6.99 10.07 8.71
C LYS A 85 6.90 10.80 7.37
N SER A 86 6.09 10.29 6.46
CA SER A 86 5.61 11.08 5.32
C SER A 86 4.64 12.16 5.80
N PRO A 87 4.62 13.37 5.21
CA PRO A 87 3.78 14.48 5.67
C PRO A 87 2.30 14.15 5.54
N LYS A 88 1.51 14.68 6.49
CA LYS A 88 0.05 14.50 6.65
C LYS A 88 -0.72 14.52 5.34
N PRO A 89 -1.58 13.54 5.08
CA PRO A 89 -2.58 13.65 4.02
C PRO A 89 -3.75 14.52 4.50
N GLN A 90 -4.18 15.46 3.66
CA GLN A 90 -5.47 16.14 3.76
C GLN A 90 -6.63 15.14 3.56
N PRO A 91 -7.84 15.43 4.13
CA PRO A 91 -8.93 14.48 4.11
C PRO A 91 -9.63 14.46 2.76
N SER A 92 -9.44 13.41 2.01
CA SER A 92 -10.41 12.80 1.07
C SER A 92 -9.70 11.74 0.21
N ALA A 93 -10.11 10.52 0.36
CA ALA A 93 -10.13 9.41 -0.57
C ALA A 93 -9.77 8.10 0.14
N VAL A 94 -10.52 7.10 -0.18
CA VAL A 94 -10.41 5.67 0.16
C VAL A 94 -8.95 5.22 0.06
N PRO A 95 -8.41 4.40 1.00
CA PRO A 95 -7.04 3.92 0.92
C PRO A 95 -6.87 2.97 -0.26
N THR A 96 -6.44 3.52 -1.37
CA THR A 96 -5.86 2.73 -2.45
C THR A 96 -4.46 2.34 -2.04
N SER A 97 -4.16 1.05 -2.05
CA SER A 97 -2.81 0.52 -1.94
C SER A 97 -2.00 0.95 -3.17
N ASN A 98 -1.52 2.17 -3.17
CA ASN A 98 -0.60 2.65 -4.21
C ASN A 98 0.81 2.31 -3.76
N ILE A 99 1.41 1.28 -4.35
CA ILE A 99 2.86 1.08 -4.28
C ILE A 99 3.50 2.31 -4.93
N PRO A 100 4.34 3.08 -4.22
CA PRO A 100 4.98 4.24 -4.82
C PRO A 100 5.93 3.78 -5.93
N LEU A 101 5.88 4.44 -7.09
CA LEU A 101 6.83 4.19 -8.17
C LEU A 101 8.26 4.48 -7.71
N ASN A 102 9.21 3.64 -8.13
CA ASN A 102 10.61 3.87 -7.88
C ASN A 102 11.12 5.06 -8.72
N PRO A 103 11.56 6.18 -8.12
CA PRO A 103 11.96 7.38 -8.85
C PRO A 103 13.22 7.17 -9.72
N TYR A 104 13.99 6.11 -9.46
CA TYR A 104 15.16 5.73 -10.28
C TYR A 104 14.76 4.99 -11.56
N TYR A 105 13.55 4.46 -11.67
CA TYR A 105 13.05 3.81 -12.87
C TYR A 105 12.45 4.84 -13.81
N ASN A 106 13.31 5.42 -14.64
CA ASN A 106 12.95 6.41 -15.65
C ASN A 106 13.62 6.08 -16.98
N PHE A 107 13.22 6.74 -18.07
CA PHE A 107 13.76 6.47 -19.39
C PHE A 107 15.24 6.86 -19.54
N GLU A 108 15.70 7.86 -18.78
CA GLU A 108 17.09 8.35 -18.84
C GLU A 108 18.07 7.35 -18.21
N THR A 109 17.64 6.55 -17.22
CA THR A 109 18.47 5.55 -16.54
C THR A 109 18.32 4.15 -17.14
N PHE A 110 17.39 3.96 -18.07
CA PHE A 110 17.19 2.68 -18.72
C PHE A 110 18.28 2.41 -19.76
N VAL A 111 18.93 1.24 -19.66
CA VAL A 111 19.97 0.86 -20.63
C VAL A 111 19.33 0.25 -21.86
N VAL A 112 19.40 0.97 -22.98
CA VAL A 112 18.88 0.53 -24.28
C VAL A 112 19.91 -0.32 -25.03
N GLY A 113 19.49 -1.49 -25.47
CA GLY A 113 20.27 -2.41 -26.31
C GLY A 113 19.42 -2.97 -27.45
N ASP A 114 20.02 -3.77 -28.33
CA ASP A 114 19.31 -4.31 -29.51
C ASP A 114 18.10 -5.17 -29.15
N GLY A 115 18.15 -5.88 -28.02
CA GLY A 115 17.06 -6.77 -27.57
C GLY A 115 15.88 -6.06 -26.95
N ASN A 116 16.00 -4.78 -26.52
CA ASN A 116 14.95 -4.06 -25.81
C ASN A 116 14.57 -2.71 -26.44
N LYS A 117 15.22 -2.29 -27.51
CA LYS A 117 14.95 -0.99 -28.16
C LYS A 117 13.51 -0.80 -28.61
N ILE A 118 12.86 -1.88 -29.06
CA ILE A 118 11.45 -1.84 -29.47
C ILE A 118 10.55 -1.65 -28.26
N ALA A 119 10.80 -2.38 -27.16
CA ALA A 119 10.05 -2.23 -25.92
C ALA A 119 10.23 -0.82 -25.35
N HIS A 120 11.45 -0.29 -25.35
CA HIS A 120 11.73 1.06 -24.90
C HIS A 120 10.98 2.10 -25.75
N ALA A 121 11.04 2.00 -27.08
CA ALA A 121 10.32 2.92 -27.98
C ALA A 121 8.80 2.86 -27.80
N ALA A 122 8.24 1.66 -27.63
CA ALA A 122 6.82 1.46 -27.36
C ALA A 122 6.41 2.07 -26.01
N ALA A 123 7.21 1.84 -24.95
CA ALA A 123 6.96 2.40 -23.62
C ALA A 123 7.02 3.94 -23.64
N LEU A 124 8.01 4.53 -24.30
CA LEU A 124 8.12 5.97 -24.45
C LEU A 124 6.92 6.56 -25.23
N ASN A 125 6.52 5.90 -26.33
CA ASN A 125 5.35 6.32 -27.09
C ASN A 125 4.05 6.24 -26.27
N ALA A 126 3.88 5.21 -25.45
CA ALA A 126 2.74 5.06 -24.54
C ALA A 126 2.71 6.19 -23.48
N ALA A 127 3.89 6.62 -22.99
CA ALA A 127 4.01 7.70 -22.03
C ALA A 127 3.72 9.09 -22.67
N GLU A 128 4.19 9.32 -23.88
CA GLU A 128 4.02 10.59 -24.60
C GLU A 128 2.61 10.76 -25.19
N ARG A 129 1.97 9.64 -25.54
CA ARG A 129 0.65 9.62 -26.21
C ARG A 129 -0.29 8.64 -25.50
N PRO A 130 -0.78 8.99 -24.29
CA PRO A 130 -1.71 8.15 -23.55
C PRO A 130 -2.91 7.71 -24.38
N GLY A 131 -3.22 6.41 -24.37
CA GLY A 131 -4.32 5.83 -25.12
C GLY A 131 -3.97 5.35 -26.54
N TYR A 132 -2.86 5.79 -27.16
CA TYR A 132 -2.48 5.34 -28.49
C TYR A 132 -2.03 3.87 -28.51
N MET A 133 -1.26 3.46 -27.48
CA MET A 133 -0.88 2.06 -27.24
C MET A 133 -1.56 1.58 -25.95
N ASN A 134 -2.81 1.19 -26.06
CA ASN A 134 -3.60 0.72 -24.92
C ASN A 134 -4.43 -0.50 -25.34
N PRO A 135 -4.17 -1.68 -24.75
CA PRO A 135 -3.12 -1.96 -23.74
C PRO A 135 -1.73 -2.11 -24.36
N LEU A 136 -0.68 -1.70 -23.63
CA LEU A 136 0.70 -2.07 -23.91
C LEU A 136 1.07 -3.27 -23.04
N PHE A 137 1.52 -4.36 -23.68
CA PHE A 137 1.97 -5.56 -23.00
C PHE A 137 3.47 -5.77 -23.23
N ILE A 138 4.26 -5.73 -22.14
CA ILE A 138 5.70 -5.92 -22.15
C ILE A 138 6.02 -7.29 -21.55
N TYR A 139 6.62 -8.17 -22.33
CA TYR A 139 6.98 -9.52 -21.90
C TYR A 139 8.44 -9.85 -22.22
N GLY A 140 9.00 -10.83 -21.53
CA GLY A 140 10.39 -11.26 -21.72
C GLY A 140 10.93 -11.95 -20.48
N GLY A 141 12.17 -12.42 -20.55
CA GLY A 141 12.86 -13.12 -19.47
C GLY A 141 13.06 -12.27 -18.21
N VAL A 142 13.49 -12.91 -17.14
CA VAL A 142 13.80 -12.24 -15.87
C VAL A 142 15.00 -11.31 -16.05
N GLY A 143 15.00 -10.15 -15.35
CA GLY A 143 16.14 -9.21 -15.35
C GLY A 143 16.27 -8.31 -16.59
N LEU A 144 15.34 -8.37 -17.56
CA LEU A 144 15.40 -7.57 -18.78
C LEU A 144 14.85 -6.14 -18.64
N GLY A 145 14.46 -5.72 -17.44
CA GLY A 145 14.00 -4.35 -17.18
C GLY A 145 12.52 -4.08 -17.48
N LYS A 146 11.65 -5.11 -17.50
CA LYS A 146 10.20 -4.94 -17.73
C LYS A 146 9.57 -3.98 -16.73
N THR A 147 9.76 -4.23 -15.45
CA THR A 147 9.28 -3.38 -14.35
C THR A 147 9.86 -1.96 -14.46
N HIS A 148 11.15 -1.83 -14.80
CA HIS A 148 11.77 -0.52 -15.03
C HIS A 148 11.06 0.28 -16.14
N LEU A 149 10.82 -0.33 -17.32
CA LEU A 149 10.11 0.34 -18.41
C LEU A 149 8.68 0.73 -18.03
N MET A 150 8.00 -0.16 -17.34
CA MET A 150 6.62 0.08 -16.91
C MET A 150 6.54 1.23 -15.91
N GLU A 151 7.40 1.26 -14.89
CA GLU A 151 7.45 2.36 -13.94
C GLU A 151 7.99 3.66 -14.58
N ALA A 152 8.87 3.56 -15.60
CA ALA A 152 9.32 4.73 -16.34
C ALA A 152 8.17 5.45 -17.06
N ILE A 153 7.17 4.71 -17.57
CA ILE A 153 5.94 5.31 -18.12
C ILE A 153 5.22 6.12 -17.05
N GLY A 154 5.01 5.54 -15.87
CA GLY A 154 4.35 6.21 -14.76
C GLY A 154 5.09 7.46 -14.27
N ASN A 155 6.40 7.35 -14.08
CA ASN A 155 7.26 8.46 -13.66
C ASN A 155 7.27 9.59 -14.69
N TYR A 156 7.28 9.26 -16.00
CA TYR A 156 7.22 10.23 -17.07
C TYR A 156 5.88 10.99 -17.07
N MET A 157 4.76 10.28 -16.94
CA MET A 157 3.43 10.91 -16.86
C MET A 157 3.32 11.84 -15.65
N LEU A 158 3.79 11.44 -14.48
CA LEU A 158 3.79 12.27 -13.28
C LEU A 158 4.73 13.48 -13.38
N LYS A 159 5.82 13.37 -14.13
CA LYS A 159 6.74 14.48 -14.43
C LYS A 159 6.05 15.58 -15.27
N ILE A 160 5.24 15.17 -16.26
CA ILE A 160 4.51 16.10 -17.13
C ILE A 160 3.26 16.64 -16.44
N ASN A 161 2.50 15.78 -15.78
CA ASN A 161 1.28 16.14 -15.07
C ASN A 161 1.29 15.56 -13.65
N LYS A 162 1.62 16.41 -12.68
CA LYS A 162 1.67 16.03 -11.26
C LYS A 162 0.31 15.59 -10.69
N ASN A 163 -0.78 15.92 -11.36
CA ASN A 163 -2.13 15.54 -10.96
C ASN A 163 -2.63 14.28 -11.68
N ALA A 164 -1.80 13.64 -12.51
CA ALA A 164 -2.16 12.40 -13.17
C ALA A 164 -2.42 11.30 -12.12
N ARG A 165 -3.50 10.58 -12.30
CA ARG A 165 -3.90 9.45 -11.45
C ARG A 165 -3.24 8.19 -11.99
N VAL A 166 -2.04 7.91 -11.50
CA VAL A 166 -1.25 6.74 -11.85
C VAL A 166 -1.34 5.72 -10.73
N LYS A 167 -1.69 4.48 -11.04
CA LYS A 167 -1.72 3.38 -10.08
C LYS A 167 -0.83 2.24 -10.56
N TYR A 168 0.07 1.80 -9.69
CA TYR A 168 0.89 0.60 -9.87
C TYR A 168 0.41 -0.49 -8.90
N VAL A 169 0.16 -1.68 -9.42
CA VAL A 169 -0.25 -2.86 -8.65
C VAL A 169 0.38 -4.12 -9.23
N THR A 170 0.55 -5.13 -8.41
CA THR A 170 0.81 -6.49 -8.92
C THR A 170 -0.50 -7.15 -9.37
N SER A 171 -0.42 -8.17 -10.23
CA SER A 171 -1.61 -8.94 -10.63
C SER A 171 -2.30 -9.61 -9.44
N GLU A 172 -1.54 -10.00 -8.43
CA GLU A 172 -2.07 -10.57 -7.20
C GLU A 172 -2.87 -9.52 -6.39
N GLU A 173 -2.31 -8.33 -6.20
CA GLU A 173 -3.01 -7.24 -5.50
C GLU A 173 -4.28 -6.82 -6.22
N PHE A 174 -4.23 -6.65 -7.55
CA PHE A 174 -5.41 -6.35 -8.35
C PHE A 174 -6.51 -7.40 -8.17
N THR A 175 -6.13 -8.68 -8.20
CA THR A 175 -7.06 -9.79 -8.02
C THR A 175 -7.65 -9.80 -6.62
N ASN A 176 -6.82 -9.58 -5.60
CA ASN A 176 -7.26 -9.51 -4.20
C ASN A 176 -8.20 -8.32 -3.96
N ASP A 177 -7.92 -7.15 -4.53
CA ASP A 177 -8.79 -5.97 -4.48
C ASP A 177 -10.15 -6.27 -5.11
N PHE A 178 -10.16 -6.94 -6.27
CA PHE A 178 -11.39 -7.33 -6.95
C PHE A 178 -12.22 -8.32 -6.12
N ILE A 179 -11.60 -9.39 -5.61
CA ILE A 179 -12.28 -10.40 -4.77
C ILE A 179 -12.84 -9.75 -3.49
N ASN A 180 -12.03 -8.91 -2.83
CA ASN A 180 -12.46 -8.18 -1.64
C ASN A 180 -13.66 -7.27 -1.92
N SER A 181 -13.69 -6.61 -3.08
CA SER A 181 -14.79 -5.75 -3.49
C SER A 181 -16.10 -6.53 -3.67
N ILE A 182 -16.03 -7.77 -4.17
CA ILE A 182 -17.18 -8.65 -4.28
C ILE A 182 -17.68 -9.08 -2.91
N GLN A 183 -16.77 -9.52 -2.04
CA GLN A 183 -17.11 -9.99 -0.69
C GLN A 183 -17.73 -8.89 0.16
N LYS A 184 -17.21 -7.65 0.05
CA LYS A 184 -17.69 -6.46 0.77
C LYS A 184 -18.85 -5.75 0.09
N ARG A 185 -19.30 -6.23 -1.08
CA ARG A 185 -20.35 -5.58 -1.92
C ARG A 185 -19.99 -4.15 -2.31
N THR A 186 -18.72 -3.86 -2.54
CA THR A 186 -18.18 -2.54 -2.94
C THR A 186 -17.65 -2.52 -4.36
N THR A 187 -18.19 -3.38 -5.23
CA THR A 187 -17.73 -3.56 -6.62
C THR A 187 -17.82 -2.26 -7.43
N GLU A 188 -18.80 -1.40 -7.13
CA GLU A 188 -18.95 -0.12 -7.82
C GLU A 188 -17.82 0.85 -7.45
N GLN A 189 -17.41 0.89 -6.18
CA GLN A 189 -16.26 1.67 -5.73
C GLN A 189 -14.97 1.20 -6.38
N PHE A 190 -14.76 -0.13 -6.48
CA PHE A 190 -13.64 -0.70 -7.21
C PHE A 190 -13.63 -0.26 -8.68
N ARG A 191 -14.79 -0.30 -9.35
CA ARG A 191 -14.89 0.16 -10.74
C ARG A 191 -14.60 1.66 -10.89
N GLU A 192 -15.12 2.49 -10.00
CA GLU A 192 -14.87 3.93 -10.01
C GLU A 192 -13.39 4.23 -9.82
N GLU A 193 -12.73 3.54 -8.90
CA GLU A 193 -11.30 3.69 -8.63
C GLU A 193 -10.47 3.36 -9.87
N TYR A 194 -10.65 2.18 -10.46
CA TYR A 194 -9.82 1.72 -11.57
C TYR A 194 -10.18 2.39 -12.91
N ARG A 195 -11.42 2.79 -13.15
CA ARG A 195 -11.84 3.50 -14.37
C ARG A 195 -11.42 4.96 -14.39
N ASN A 196 -11.25 5.58 -13.24
CA ASN A 196 -10.87 6.97 -13.13
C ASN A 196 -9.36 7.19 -13.18
N LEU A 197 -8.55 6.17 -13.38
CA LEU A 197 -7.11 6.28 -13.55
C LEU A 197 -6.76 6.83 -14.93
N ASP A 198 -5.70 7.64 -14.97
CA ASP A 198 -5.10 8.09 -16.24
C ASP A 198 -4.09 7.04 -16.73
N LEU A 199 -3.50 6.26 -15.80
CA LEU A 199 -2.61 5.13 -16.09
C LEU A 199 -2.75 4.04 -15.02
N LEU A 200 -2.95 2.81 -15.48
CA LEU A 200 -2.87 1.61 -14.65
C LEU A 200 -1.66 0.77 -15.11
N LEU A 201 -0.79 0.47 -14.17
CA LEU A 201 0.39 -0.40 -14.35
C LEU A 201 0.15 -1.68 -13.55
N ILE A 202 0.13 -2.83 -14.25
CA ILE A 202 -0.04 -4.14 -13.63
C ILE A 202 1.22 -4.96 -13.88
N ASP A 203 1.93 -5.32 -12.81
CA ASP A 203 3.13 -6.14 -12.88
C ASP A 203 2.88 -7.60 -12.51
N ASP A 204 3.88 -8.44 -12.79
CA ASP A 204 3.89 -9.87 -12.44
C ASP A 204 2.64 -10.63 -12.91
N ILE A 205 2.20 -10.36 -14.16
CA ILE A 205 1.15 -11.15 -14.78
C ILE A 205 1.74 -12.52 -15.10
N GLN A 206 1.49 -13.49 -14.22
CA GLN A 206 1.88 -14.89 -14.41
C GLN A 206 0.66 -15.68 -14.92
N PHE A 207 0.88 -16.36 -16.04
CA PHE A 207 -0.09 -17.30 -16.63
C PHE A 207 0.27 -18.72 -16.22
#